data_0db82dd52b08953571561d33f84e9512
#
_entry.id   0db82dd52b08953571561d33f84e9512
#
_cell.length_a   1.000
_cell.length_b   1.000
_cell.length_c   1.000
_cell.angle_alpha   90.00
_cell.angle_beta   90.00
_cell.angle_gamma   90.00
#
_symmetry.space_group_name_H-M   'P 1'
#
loop_
_entity.id
_entity.type
_entity.pdbx_description
1 polymer ?
#
loop_
_entity_poly.entity_id
_entity_poly.type
_entity_poly.pdbx_seq_one_letter_code
_entity_poly.pdbx_strand_id
1 'polypeptide(L)'
;GMDAQRNPAAIRERVGVLPEGYGFDDPLTGREYLTWAIRTKSAGDDPDELLELVGLAEDSGRMAADYSKGMQQRLAFAIALVDDPDLLILDEPSTGLDPNGIQQLREVVRERAEDGTTVFFSSHILSEVEAVCDRVGVLDDGELAAVDTIDGLRESAGGVATVELQCATSPTDFGVESVAGVERAAVEESTLVVECTDPTAKVDVVTHVAEHATVEDIRSETVPLEQLFSELTDGGRDDGERPSEEVTGR
;
A
#
# COMPACT_ATOMS: atom_id res chain seq x y z
N GLY A 1 -1.18 26.73 -0.70
CA GLY A 1 -1.90 25.88 -1.63
C GLY A 1 -2.43 26.65 -2.82
N MET A 2 -2.58 25.99 -3.99
CA MET A 2 -3.17 26.57 -5.19
C MET A 2 -4.61 26.07 -5.36
N ASP A 3 -5.52 26.96 -5.79
CA ASP A 3 -6.90 26.59 -6.11
C ASP A 3 -6.93 25.91 -7.49
N ALA A 4 -7.37 24.67 -7.56
CA ALA A 4 -7.39 23.87 -8.78
C ALA A 4 -8.34 24.43 -9.86
N GLN A 5 -9.42 25.08 -9.47
CA GLN A 5 -10.37 25.69 -10.41
C GLN A 5 -9.82 26.99 -11.00
N ARG A 6 -9.03 27.72 -10.24
CA ARG A 6 -8.47 29.03 -10.66
C ARG A 6 -7.13 28.90 -11.37
N ASN A 7 -6.36 27.86 -11.09
CA ASN A 7 -5.00 27.67 -11.59
C ASN A 7 -4.79 26.28 -12.25
N PRO A 8 -5.67 25.82 -13.14
CA PRO A 8 -5.62 24.45 -13.66
C PRO A 8 -4.35 24.15 -14.48
N ALA A 9 -3.79 25.15 -15.17
CA ALA A 9 -2.56 24.96 -15.95
C ALA A 9 -1.35 24.77 -15.03
N ALA A 10 -1.16 25.66 -14.05
CA ALA A 10 -0.06 25.61 -13.12
C ALA A 10 -0.10 24.34 -12.24
N ILE A 11 -1.27 23.79 -11.97
CA ILE A 11 -1.39 22.52 -11.24
C ILE A 11 -1.01 21.35 -12.14
N ARG A 12 -1.44 21.31 -13.40
CA ARG A 12 -1.07 20.24 -14.34
C ARG A 12 0.42 20.14 -14.60
N GLU A 13 1.14 21.25 -14.53
CA GLU A 13 2.60 21.26 -14.63
C GLU A 13 3.28 20.55 -13.45
N ARG A 14 2.65 20.56 -12.27
CA ARG A 14 3.19 20.02 -11.00
C ARG A 14 2.62 18.66 -10.61
N VAL A 15 1.74 18.09 -11.43
CA VAL A 15 1.07 16.80 -11.13
C VAL A 15 1.41 15.80 -12.21
N GLY A 16 1.81 14.61 -11.79
CA GLY A 16 1.90 13.42 -12.61
C GLY A 16 0.68 12.53 -12.37
N VAL A 17 0.09 11.98 -13.42
CA VAL A 17 -1.10 11.12 -13.29
C VAL A 17 -0.89 9.85 -14.12
N LEU A 18 -1.09 8.72 -13.50
CA LEU A 18 -1.22 7.42 -14.14
C LEU A 18 -2.66 6.93 -13.91
N PRO A 19 -3.57 7.07 -14.88
CA PRO A 19 -4.92 6.53 -14.75
C PRO A 19 -4.93 5.02 -15.02
N GLU A 20 -5.91 4.34 -14.49
CA GLU A 20 -6.14 2.92 -14.79
C GLU A 20 -6.40 2.72 -16.30
N GLY A 21 -5.80 1.68 -16.87
CA GLY A 21 -6.06 1.28 -18.26
C GLY A 21 -5.54 2.26 -19.30
N TYR A 22 -4.48 3.00 -19.03
CA TYR A 22 -3.84 3.87 -20.02
C TYR A 22 -3.40 3.07 -21.25
N GLY A 23 -3.88 3.49 -22.45
CA GLY A 23 -3.60 2.85 -23.72
C GLY A 23 -2.71 3.71 -24.64
N PHE A 24 -1.99 3.01 -25.54
CA PHE A 24 -1.08 3.63 -26.51
C PHE A 24 -1.52 3.24 -27.92
N ASP A 25 -2.50 3.97 -28.48
CA ASP A 25 -3.10 3.66 -29.76
C ASP A 25 -2.42 4.37 -30.95
N ASP A 26 -1.68 5.45 -30.69
CA ASP A 26 -0.95 6.17 -31.73
C ASP A 26 0.29 5.40 -32.20
N PRO A 27 0.70 5.52 -33.46
CA PRO A 27 1.85 4.84 -34.04
C PRO A 27 3.17 5.51 -33.61
N LEU A 28 3.42 5.53 -32.30
CA LEU A 28 4.61 6.08 -31.67
C LEU A 28 5.36 5.00 -30.90
N THR A 29 6.68 5.11 -30.90
CA THR A 29 7.56 4.30 -30.04
C THR A 29 7.49 4.78 -28.57
N GLY A 30 7.95 3.95 -27.62
CA GLY A 30 8.01 4.36 -26.22
C GLY A 30 8.82 5.65 -26.03
N ARG A 31 9.93 5.79 -26.75
CA ARG A 31 10.75 7.00 -26.72
C ARG A 31 10.03 8.24 -27.29
N GLU A 32 9.27 8.06 -28.36
CA GLU A 32 8.52 9.17 -28.97
C GLU A 32 7.38 9.65 -28.06
N TYR A 33 6.68 8.73 -27.37
CA TYR A 33 5.69 9.08 -26.36
C TYR A 33 6.29 9.93 -25.23
N LEU A 34 7.42 9.50 -24.66
CA LEU A 34 8.09 10.27 -23.61
C LEU A 34 8.59 11.63 -24.14
N THR A 35 9.19 11.64 -25.33
CA THR A 35 9.63 12.90 -25.97
C THR A 35 8.45 13.86 -26.16
N TRP A 36 7.30 13.33 -26.54
CA TRP A 36 6.06 14.13 -26.67
C TRP A 36 5.59 14.67 -25.31
N ALA A 37 5.57 13.83 -24.27
CA ALA A 37 5.18 14.22 -22.91
C ALA A 37 6.11 15.31 -22.34
N ILE A 38 7.42 15.14 -22.46
CA ILE A 38 8.46 16.08 -22.03
C ILE A 38 8.26 17.45 -22.73
N ARG A 39 8.08 17.44 -24.05
CA ARG A 39 7.82 18.68 -24.80
C ARG A 39 6.49 19.35 -24.41
N THR A 40 5.46 18.57 -24.12
CA THR A 40 4.14 19.09 -23.73
C THR A 40 4.21 19.82 -22.39
N LYS A 41 5.01 19.31 -21.44
CA LYS A 41 5.28 19.96 -20.16
C LYS A 41 6.38 21.04 -20.25
N SER A 42 7.09 21.16 -21.37
CA SER A 42 8.28 22.00 -21.50
C SER A 42 9.41 21.61 -20.53
N ALA A 43 9.45 20.33 -20.17
CA ALA A 43 10.40 19.75 -19.23
C ALA A 43 11.81 19.57 -19.85
N GLY A 44 12.79 19.38 -18.99
CA GLY A 44 14.18 19.18 -19.38
C GLY A 44 14.66 17.73 -19.31
N ASP A 45 13.77 16.78 -19.04
CA ASP A 45 14.11 15.36 -18.86
C ASP A 45 14.71 14.73 -20.11
N ASP A 46 15.57 13.72 -19.93
CA ASP A 46 16.02 12.84 -21.00
C ASP A 46 15.05 11.63 -21.10
N PRO A 47 14.41 11.41 -22.25
CA PRO A 47 13.52 10.27 -22.42
C PRO A 47 14.21 8.92 -22.24
N ASP A 48 15.53 8.82 -22.50
CA ASP A 48 16.26 7.57 -22.33
C ASP A 48 16.51 7.26 -20.84
N GLU A 49 16.79 8.27 -20.02
CA GLU A 49 16.91 8.11 -18.56
C GLU A 49 15.58 7.65 -17.94
N LEU A 50 14.46 8.23 -18.35
CA LEU A 50 13.14 7.80 -17.89
C LEU A 50 12.79 6.37 -18.33
N LEU A 51 13.17 5.97 -19.55
CA LEU A 51 12.99 4.59 -20.02
C LEU A 51 13.87 3.60 -19.26
N GLU A 52 15.09 3.98 -18.93
CA GLU A 52 15.99 3.17 -18.11
C GLU A 52 15.43 2.98 -16.70
N LEU A 53 14.92 4.06 -16.08
CA LEU A 53 14.31 4.07 -14.76
C LEU A 53 13.17 3.05 -14.63
N VAL A 54 12.37 2.89 -15.68
CA VAL A 54 11.23 1.94 -15.69
C VAL A 54 11.55 0.60 -16.39
N GLY A 55 12.82 0.35 -16.75
CA GLY A 55 13.27 -0.90 -17.35
C GLY A 55 12.79 -1.13 -18.79
N LEU A 56 12.66 -0.06 -19.58
CA LEU A 56 12.24 -0.10 -21.00
C LEU A 56 13.31 0.38 -21.98
N ALA A 57 14.55 0.57 -21.54
CA ALA A 57 15.64 1.10 -22.38
C ALA A 57 15.86 0.29 -23.67
N GLU A 58 15.87 -1.04 -23.59
CA GLU A 58 16.10 -1.92 -24.74
C GLU A 58 14.92 -1.93 -25.74
N ASP A 59 13.70 -1.64 -25.27
CA ASP A 59 12.48 -1.60 -26.08
C ASP A 59 12.09 -0.18 -26.53
N SER A 60 12.93 0.84 -26.27
CA SER A 60 12.66 2.25 -26.51
C SER A 60 12.21 2.59 -27.95
N GLY A 61 12.75 1.88 -28.93
CA GLY A 61 12.45 2.03 -30.35
C GLY A 61 11.29 1.18 -30.87
N ARG A 62 10.70 0.33 -30.05
CA ARG A 62 9.55 -0.50 -30.41
C ARG A 62 8.25 0.32 -30.29
N MET A 63 7.26 0.04 -31.15
CA MET A 63 5.94 0.69 -31.06
C MET A 63 5.30 0.41 -29.72
N ALA A 64 4.80 1.43 -29.05
CA ALA A 64 4.18 1.26 -27.73
C ALA A 64 2.88 0.44 -27.81
N ALA A 65 2.17 0.47 -28.94
CA ALA A 65 1.03 -0.41 -29.20
C ALA A 65 1.37 -1.90 -29.18
N ASP A 66 2.64 -2.25 -29.47
CA ASP A 66 3.13 -3.65 -29.45
C ASP A 66 3.70 -4.06 -28.08
N TYR A 67 3.66 -3.18 -27.09
CA TYR A 67 4.11 -3.49 -25.75
C TYR A 67 3.14 -4.45 -25.04
N SER A 68 3.66 -5.29 -24.16
CA SER A 68 2.82 -6.04 -23.23
C SER A 68 2.10 -5.07 -22.27
N LYS A 69 1.04 -5.53 -21.61
CA LYS A 69 0.32 -4.69 -20.62
C LYS A 69 1.28 -4.12 -19.56
N GLY A 70 2.19 -4.94 -19.03
CA GLY A 70 3.19 -4.47 -18.07
C GLY A 70 4.17 -3.46 -18.64
N MET A 71 4.59 -3.59 -19.92
CA MET A 71 5.43 -2.58 -20.57
C MET A 71 4.66 -1.29 -20.82
N GLN A 72 3.39 -1.36 -21.19
CA GLN A 72 2.53 -0.17 -21.34
C GLN A 72 2.35 0.53 -19.99
N GLN A 73 2.14 -0.23 -18.92
CA GLN A 73 2.03 0.31 -17.56
C GLN A 73 3.31 1.05 -17.12
N ARG A 74 4.49 0.44 -17.37
CA ARG A 74 5.79 1.07 -17.08
C ARG A 74 6.00 2.34 -17.91
N LEU A 75 5.62 2.36 -19.19
CA LEU A 75 5.70 3.56 -20.03
C LEU A 75 4.77 4.67 -19.52
N ALA A 76 3.53 4.33 -19.15
CA ALA A 76 2.57 5.28 -18.60
C ALA A 76 3.07 5.85 -17.24
N PHE A 77 3.70 5.01 -16.41
CA PHE A 77 4.35 5.46 -15.18
C PHE A 77 5.51 6.42 -15.46
N ALA A 78 6.38 6.11 -16.43
CA ALA A 78 7.45 7.03 -16.83
C ALA A 78 6.91 8.40 -17.32
N ILE A 79 5.80 8.41 -18.04
CA ILE A 79 5.14 9.65 -18.46
C ILE A 79 4.62 10.45 -17.25
N ALA A 80 4.10 9.79 -16.23
CA ALA A 80 3.66 10.44 -15.00
C ALA A 80 4.82 11.10 -14.23
N LEU A 81 6.04 10.55 -14.34
CA LEU A 81 7.24 11.08 -13.69
C LEU A 81 7.87 12.30 -14.38
N VAL A 82 7.46 12.63 -15.61
CA VAL A 82 8.02 13.77 -16.36
C VAL A 82 7.90 15.07 -15.59
N ASP A 83 8.99 15.85 -15.57
CA ASP A 83 9.12 17.18 -14.93
C ASP A 83 9.04 17.12 -13.40
N ASP A 84 9.50 16.02 -12.81
CA ASP A 84 9.65 15.82 -11.37
C ASP A 84 8.47 16.40 -10.55
N PRO A 85 7.26 15.81 -10.67
CA PRO A 85 6.04 16.40 -10.16
C PRO A 85 6.02 16.49 -8.63
N ASP A 86 5.39 17.55 -8.08
CA ASP A 86 5.19 17.65 -6.62
C ASP A 86 4.16 16.65 -6.09
N LEU A 87 3.26 16.17 -6.96
CA LEU A 87 2.20 15.20 -6.65
C LEU A 87 2.09 14.16 -7.76
N LEU A 88 2.24 12.88 -7.38
CA LEU A 88 1.92 11.74 -8.22
C LEU A 88 0.57 11.15 -7.81
N ILE A 89 -0.32 10.97 -8.78
CA ILE A 89 -1.60 10.27 -8.61
C ILE A 89 -1.57 9.02 -9.49
N LEU A 90 -1.56 7.85 -8.86
CA LEU A 90 -1.38 6.57 -9.53
C LEU A 90 -2.61 5.69 -9.25
N ASP A 91 -3.35 5.35 -10.31
CA ASP A 91 -4.53 4.50 -10.19
C ASP A 91 -4.16 3.07 -10.58
N GLU A 92 -4.22 2.14 -9.61
CA GLU A 92 -3.82 0.74 -9.73
C GLU A 92 -2.46 0.55 -10.46
N PRO A 93 -1.36 1.19 -9.98
CA PRO A 93 -0.11 1.29 -10.73
C PRO A 93 0.60 -0.04 -10.97
N SER A 94 0.33 -1.07 -10.18
CA SER A 94 0.93 -2.41 -10.30
C SER A 94 0.20 -3.33 -11.27
N THR A 95 -0.96 -2.92 -11.78
CA THR A 95 -1.77 -3.76 -12.66
C THR A 95 -1.00 -4.21 -13.90
N GLY A 96 -0.92 -5.54 -14.10
CA GLY A 96 -0.25 -6.15 -15.26
C GLY A 96 1.26 -6.21 -15.18
N LEU A 97 1.87 -5.76 -14.07
CA LEU A 97 3.29 -5.91 -13.81
C LEU A 97 3.61 -7.34 -13.31
N ASP A 98 4.78 -7.81 -13.64
CA ASP A 98 5.40 -8.98 -13.01
C ASP A 98 6.01 -8.63 -11.64
N PRO A 99 6.37 -9.59 -10.79
CA PRO A 99 6.93 -9.31 -9.46
C PRO A 99 8.14 -8.37 -9.48
N ASN A 100 9.01 -8.47 -10.49
CA ASN A 100 10.16 -7.58 -10.63
C ASN A 100 9.72 -6.15 -10.97
N GLY A 101 8.71 -6.00 -11.83
CA GLY A 101 8.14 -4.71 -12.17
C GLY A 101 7.46 -4.02 -10.99
N ILE A 102 6.77 -4.80 -10.15
CA ILE A 102 6.18 -4.29 -8.91
C ILE A 102 7.27 -3.80 -7.96
N GLN A 103 8.35 -4.57 -7.80
CA GLN A 103 9.46 -4.16 -6.95
C GLN A 103 10.11 -2.85 -7.46
N GLN A 104 10.37 -2.76 -8.76
CA GLN A 104 10.93 -1.56 -9.38
C GLN A 104 10.01 -0.34 -9.21
N LEU A 105 8.70 -0.51 -9.40
CA LEU A 105 7.72 0.54 -9.15
C LEU A 105 7.79 1.04 -7.70
N ARG A 106 7.84 0.13 -6.72
CA ARG A 106 7.95 0.48 -5.30
C ARG A 106 9.23 1.24 -4.97
N GLU A 107 10.36 0.84 -5.56
CA GLU A 107 11.64 1.51 -5.38
C GLU A 107 11.57 2.95 -5.90
N VAL A 108 11.07 3.16 -7.11
CA VAL A 108 10.92 4.50 -7.71
C VAL A 108 9.95 5.36 -6.89
N VAL A 109 8.83 4.82 -6.45
CA VAL A 109 7.84 5.55 -5.62
C VAL A 109 8.46 6.00 -4.30
N ARG A 110 9.22 5.14 -3.62
CA ARG A 110 9.91 5.51 -2.37
C ARG A 110 10.96 6.58 -2.58
N GLU A 111 11.79 6.43 -3.60
CA GLU A 111 12.82 7.42 -3.96
C GLU A 111 12.19 8.79 -4.20
N ARG A 112 11.09 8.85 -4.97
CA ARG A 112 10.37 10.11 -5.21
C ARG A 112 9.75 10.70 -3.94
N ALA A 113 9.23 9.87 -3.06
CA ALA A 113 8.69 10.32 -1.78
C ALA A 113 9.80 10.87 -0.86
N GLU A 114 10.97 10.22 -0.80
CA GLU A 114 12.15 10.69 -0.07
C GLU A 114 12.66 12.04 -0.61
N ASP A 115 12.58 12.26 -1.92
CA ASP A 115 12.91 13.52 -2.59
C ASP A 115 11.86 14.62 -2.39
N GLY A 116 10.73 14.30 -1.77
CA GLY A 116 9.69 15.25 -1.35
C GLY A 116 8.44 15.27 -2.24
N THR A 117 8.33 14.39 -3.24
CA THR A 117 7.10 14.20 -4.00
C THR A 117 6.02 13.59 -3.10
N THR A 118 4.83 14.15 -3.11
CA THR A 118 3.67 13.49 -2.49
C THR A 118 3.13 12.43 -3.45
N VAL A 119 3.02 11.18 -2.99
CA VAL A 119 2.45 10.11 -3.80
C VAL A 119 1.10 9.69 -3.24
N PHE A 120 0.08 9.70 -4.09
CA PHE A 120 -1.25 9.19 -3.80
C PHE A 120 -1.58 8.08 -4.80
N PHE A 121 -1.81 6.86 -4.32
CA PHE A 121 -2.18 5.77 -5.21
C PHE A 121 -3.34 4.92 -4.67
N SER A 122 -4.11 4.35 -5.58
CA SER A 122 -5.09 3.32 -5.28
C SER A 122 -4.46 1.93 -5.45
N SER A 123 -4.84 0.99 -4.63
CA SER A 123 -4.53 -0.44 -4.82
C SER A 123 -5.55 -1.31 -4.09
N HIS A 124 -5.87 -2.45 -4.67
CA HIS A 124 -6.60 -3.52 -4.02
C HIS A 124 -5.66 -4.60 -3.44
N ILE A 125 -4.36 -4.43 -3.60
CA ILE A 125 -3.33 -5.36 -3.09
C ILE A 125 -2.76 -4.78 -1.79
N LEU A 126 -3.28 -5.23 -0.66
CA LEU A 126 -2.96 -4.67 0.66
C LEU A 126 -1.48 -4.80 1.03
N SER A 127 -0.79 -5.85 0.60
CA SER A 127 0.67 -6.00 0.80
C SER A 127 1.51 -4.97 0.04
N GLU A 128 0.98 -4.35 -1.02
CA GLU A 128 1.63 -3.22 -1.68
C GLU A 128 1.45 -1.94 -0.88
N VAL A 129 0.25 -1.75 -0.34
CA VAL A 129 -0.07 -0.61 0.52
C VAL A 129 0.82 -0.64 1.77
N GLU A 130 0.93 -1.78 2.44
CA GLU A 130 1.82 -1.96 3.62
C GLU A 130 3.29 -1.66 3.30
N ALA A 131 3.71 -2.01 2.09
CA ALA A 131 5.11 -1.86 1.71
C ALA A 131 5.52 -0.40 1.43
N VAL A 132 4.60 0.48 1.06
CA VAL A 132 4.95 1.80 0.47
C VAL A 132 4.27 2.97 1.18
N CYS A 133 3.08 2.78 1.78
CA CYS A 133 2.29 3.89 2.33
C CYS A 133 2.69 4.27 3.75
N ASP A 134 2.78 5.56 4.02
CA ASP A 134 2.81 6.11 5.39
C ASP A 134 1.41 6.16 6.00
N ARG A 135 0.39 6.42 5.17
CA ARG A 135 -1.02 6.53 5.56
C ARG A 135 -1.92 5.86 4.55
N VAL A 136 -3.01 5.30 5.05
CA VAL A 136 -4.00 4.58 4.26
C VAL A 136 -5.39 5.17 4.48
N GLY A 137 -6.14 5.36 3.40
CA GLY A 137 -7.57 5.65 3.43
C GLY A 137 -8.36 4.41 3.00
N VAL A 138 -9.29 3.96 3.83
CA VAL A 138 -10.20 2.85 3.53
C VAL A 138 -11.50 3.42 2.99
N LEU A 139 -11.86 3.02 1.77
CA LEU A 139 -13.13 3.37 1.13
C LEU A 139 -14.06 2.15 1.15
N ASP A 140 -15.31 2.36 1.63
CA ASP A 140 -16.38 1.37 1.60
C ASP A 140 -17.65 2.01 1.00
N ASP A 141 -18.24 1.38 -0.01
CA ASP A 141 -19.45 1.86 -0.72
C ASP A 141 -19.40 3.35 -1.14
N GLY A 142 -18.20 3.88 -1.42
CA GLY A 142 -17.96 5.27 -1.84
C GLY A 142 -17.85 6.27 -0.69
N GLU A 143 -17.90 5.81 0.55
CA GLU A 143 -17.65 6.60 1.75
C GLU A 143 -16.28 6.28 2.34
N LEU A 144 -15.65 7.31 2.94
CA LEU A 144 -14.35 7.15 3.59
C LEU A 144 -14.56 6.59 5.00
N ALA A 145 -14.30 5.29 5.17
CA ALA A 145 -14.48 4.60 6.44
C ALA A 145 -13.40 4.95 7.48
N ALA A 146 -12.14 5.04 7.06
CA ALA A 146 -11.02 5.37 7.94
C ALA A 146 -9.87 6.05 7.18
N VAL A 147 -9.07 6.88 7.87
CA VAL A 147 -7.79 7.41 7.36
C VAL A 147 -6.80 7.48 8.50
N ASP A 148 -5.77 6.65 8.48
CA ASP A 148 -4.70 6.69 9.48
C ASP A 148 -3.40 6.09 8.93
N THR A 149 -2.35 6.04 9.75
CA THR A 149 -1.20 5.17 9.54
C THR A 149 -1.63 3.70 9.65
N ILE A 150 -0.85 2.79 9.09
CA ILE A 150 -1.15 1.35 9.17
C ILE A 150 -1.21 0.90 10.64
N ASP A 151 -0.29 1.39 11.48
CA ASP A 151 -0.29 1.08 12.91
C ASP A 151 -1.50 1.68 13.63
N GLY A 152 -1.89 2.93 13.29
CA GLY A 152 -3.11 3.55 13.83
C GLY A 152 -4.39 2.81 13.45
N LEU A 153 -4.47 2.28 12.21
CA LEU A 153 -5.58 1.41 11.80
C LEU A 153 -5.61 0.11 12.59
N ARG A 154 -4.45 -0.51 12.84
CA ARG A 154 -4.33 -1.71 13.67
C ARG A 154 -4.78 -1.47 15.11
N GLU A 155 -4.33 -0.36 15.71
CA GLU A 155 -4.76 0.02 17.06
C GLU A 155 -6.27 0.28 17.14
N SER A 156 -6.84 0.95 16.14
CA SER A 156 -8.27 1.30 16.10
C SER A 156 -9.18 0.08 15.93
N ALA A 157 -8.72 -0.94 15.22
CA ALA A 157 -9.44 -2.20 15.03
C ALA A 157 -9.27 -3.18 16.21
N GLY A 158 -8.64 -2.76 17.30
CA GLY A 158 -8.36 -3.63 18.45
C GLY A 158 -7.33 -4.72 18.11
N GLY A 159 -6.46 -4.42 17.14
CA GLY A 159 -5.50 -5.38 16.59
C GLY A 159 -4.55 -5.93 17.65
N VAL A 160 -4.77 -7.18 17.99
CA VAL A 160 -3.90 -7.96 18.87
C VAL A 160 -2.68 -8.37 18.08
N ALA A 161 -1.50 -7.91 18.50
CA ALA A 161 -0.27 -8.40 17.94
C ALA A 161 0.07 -9.74 18.56
N THR A 162 0.26 -10.78 17.77
CA THR A 162 0.58 -12.12 18.27
C THR A 162 2.09 -12.36 18.23
N VAL A 163 2.63 -12.91 19.33
CA VAL A 163 3.99 -13.40 19.40
C VAL A 163 3.95 -14.89 19.71
N GLU A 164 4.53 -15.69 18.85
CA GLU A 164 4.73 -17.12 19.05
C GLU A 164 6.19 -17.36 19.43
N LEU A 165 6.40 -17.97 20.59
CA LEU A 165 7.72 -18.30 21.11
C LEU A 165 7.87 -19.82 21.18
N GLN A 166 8.72 -20.38 20.32
CA GLN A 166 9.08 -21.79 20.41
C GLN A 166 10.17 -21.97 21.48
N CYS A 167 9.89 -22.77 22.48
CA CYS A 167 10.80 -23.02 23.59
C CYS A 167 11.40 -24.43 23.51
N ALA A 168 12.66 -24.58 23.94
CA ALA A 168 13.37 -25.88 23.98
C ALA A 168 12.70 -26.93 24.90
N THR A 169 11.91 -26.49 25.84
CA THR A 169 11.07 -27.33 26.74
C THR A 169 9.65 -26.82 26.67
N SER A 170 8.65 -27.72 26.86
CA SER A 170 7.25 -27.31 26.89
C SER A 170 7.09 -26.12 27.82
N PRO A 171 6.65 -24.97 27.26
CA PRO A 171 6.49 -23.78 28.05
C PRO A 171 5.35 -23.98 29.05
N THR A 172 5.49 -23.36 30.21
CA THR A 172 4.36 -22.94 31.02
C THR A 172 4.02 -21.51 30.63
N ASP A 173 2.96 -20.94 31.10
CA ASP A 173 2.58 -19.55 30.77
C ASP A 173 3.63 -18.51 31.25
N PHE A 174 4.62 -18.94 32.04
CA PHE A 174 5.67 -18.11 32.65
C PHE A 174 5.16 -16.82 33.31
N GLY A 175 3.84 -16.68 33.51
CA GLY A 175 3.23 -15.47 34.04
C GLY A 175 3.33 -14.26 33.12
N VAL A 176 3.43 -14.48 31.80
CA VAL A 176 3.55 -13.41 30.81
C VAL A 176 2.33 -12.48 30.78
N GLU A 177 1.18 -12.91 31.28
CA GLU A 177 -0.01 -12.04 31.45
C GLU A 177 0.23 -10.89 32.44
N SER A 178 1.33 -10.95 33.23
CA SER A 178 1.74 -9.82 34.08
C SER A 178 2.56 -8.75 33.35
N VAL A 179 2.98 -9.01 32.11
CA VAL A 179 3.70 -8.07 31.27
C VAL A 179 2.71 -7.02 30.76
N ALA A 180 3.07 -5.76 30.87
CA ALA A 180 2.23 -4.68 30.40
C ALA A 180 1.96 -4.79 28.89
N GLY A 181 0.70 -4.65 28.46
CA GLY A 181 0.30 -4.77 27.07
C GLY A 181 0.03 -6.20 26.61
N VAL A 182 0.09 -7.22 27.49
CA VAL A 182 -0.37 -8.58 27.20
C VAL A 182 -1.86 -8.69 27.53
N GLU A 183 -2.65 -9.19 26.58
CA GLU A 183 -4.06 -9.47 26.75
C GLU A 183 -4.30 -10.93 27.15
N ARG A 184 -3.61 -11.84 26.48
CA ARG A 184 -3.80 -13.28 26.68
C ARG A 184 -2.52 -14.05 26.36
N ALA A 185 -2.33 -15.17 27.05
CA ALA A 185 -1.30 -16.15 26.74
C ALA A 185 -1.89 -17.56 26.69
N ALA A 186 -1.43 -18.35 25.72
CA ALA A 186 -1.81 -19.75 25.55
C ALA A 186 -0.58 -20.59 25.24
N VAL A 187 -0.59 -21.81 25.72
CA VAL A 187 0.48 -22.78 25.44
C VAL A 187 -0.06 -23.83 24.50
N GLU A 188 0.59 -23.97 23.34
CA GLU A 188 0.27 -24.96 22.33
C GLU A 188 1.51 -25.84 22.09
N GLU A 189 1.50 -27.07 22.64
CA GLU A 189 2.62 -28.00 22.55
C GLU A 189 3.95 -27.45 23.12
N SER A 190 4.87 -27.02 22.24
CA SER A 190 6.16 -26.39 22.60
C SER A 190 6.19 -24.89 22.31
N THR A 191 5.07 -24.32 21.92
CA THR A 191 4.94 -22.91 21.51
C THR A 191 4.10 -22.16 22.56
N LEU A 192 4.61 -21.02 23.01
CA LEU A 192 3.85 -20.04 23.79
C LEU A 192 3.32 -18.98 22.83
N VAL A 193 2.01 -18.86 22.72
CA VAL A 193 1.30 -17.86 21.91
C VAL A 193 0.85 -16.75 22.85
N VAL A 194 1.28 -15.52 22.58
CA VAL A 194 0.96 -14.35 23.41
C VAL A 194 0.30 -13.29 22.53
N GLU A 195 -0.87 -12.88 22.94
CA GLU A 195 -1.64 -11.79 22.33
C GLU A 195 -1.36 -10.49 23.06
N CYS A 196 -0.90 -9.46 22.34
CA CYS A 196 -0.50 -8.17 22.89
C CYS A 196 -1.38 -7.06 22.32
N THR A 197 -1.99 -6.24 23.17
CA THR A 197 -2.73 -5.04 22.78
C THR A 197 -1.81 -3.90 22.34
N ASP A 198 -0.52 -3.98 22.70
CA ASP A 198 0.53 -3.03 22.32
C ASP A 198 1.63 -3.78 21.55
N PRO A 199 1.89 -3.43 20.26
CA PRO A 199 2.96 -4.03 19.48
C PRO A 199 4.35 -3.93 20.12
N THR A 200 4.59 -2.93 20.97
CA THR A 200 5.87 -2.75 21.67
C THR A 200 6.06 -3.74 22.80
N ALA A 201 4.98 -4.29 23.37
CA ALA A 201 5.04 -5.30 24.43
C ALA A 201 5.71 -6.62 23.99
N LYS A 202 5.81 -6.87 22.66
CA LYS A 202 6.49 -8.05 22.11
C LYS A 202 7.91 -8.22 22.65
N VAL A 203 8.68 -7.13 22.75
CA VAL A 203 10.07 -7.16 23.21
C VAL A 203 10.12 -7.53 24.70
N ASP A 204 9.20 -6.99 25.49
CA ASP A 204 9.12 -7.27 26.92
C ASP A 204 8.69 -8.72 27.17
N VAL A 205 7.74 -9.24 26.38
CA VAL A 205 7.31 -10.64 26.39
C VAL A 205 8.48 -11.58 26.08
N VAL A 206 9.21 -11.31 24.98
CA VAL A 206 10.39 -12.13 24.61
C VAL A 206 11.45 -12.12 25.72
N THR A 207 11.73 -10.94 26.27
CA THR A 207 12.71 -10.77 27.34
C THR A 207 12.26 -11.52 28.58
N HIS A 208 11.02 -11.39 28.99
CA HIS A 208 10.44 -12.06 30.14
C HIS A 208 10.53 -13.60 30.02
N VAL A 209 10.16 -14.13 28.81
CA VAL A 209 10.25 -15.59 28.58
C VAL A 209 11.70 -16.07 28.53
N ALA A 210 12.62 -15.30 27.96
CA ALA A 210 14.04 -15.67 27.88
C ALA A 210 14.73 -15.73 29.23
N GLU A 211 14.20 -15.07 30.26
CA GLU A 211 14.68 -15.22 31.67
C GLU A 211 14.29 -16.57 32.29
N HIS A 212 13.27 -17.25 31.76
CA HIS A 212 12.69 -18.45 32.32
C HIS A 212 12.92 -19.70 31.46
N ALA A 213 13.09 -19.54 30.14
CA ALA A 213 13.26 -20.64 29.18
C ALA A 213 14.24 -20.27 28.06
N THR A 214 14.78 -21.30 27.40
CA THR A 214 15.52 -21.08 26.14
C THR A 214 14.54 -20.97 25.00
N VAL A 215 14.47 -19.77 24.37
CA VAL A 215 13.69 -19.52 23.19
C VAL A 215 14.50 -19.98 21.98
N GLU A 216 13.93 -20.85 21.13
CA GLU A 216 14.58 -21.41 19.95
C GLU A 216 14.17 -20.68 18.68
N ASP A 217 12.89 -20.23 18.60
CA ASP A 217 12.36 -19.47 17.48
C ASP A 217 11.34 -18.45 17.96
N ILE A 218 11.24 -17.33 17.24
CA ILE A 218 10.31 -16.23 17.52
C ILE A 218 9.59 -15.92 16.23
N ARG A 219 8.26 -16.05 16.23
CA ARG A 219 7.40 -15.55 15.18
C ARG A 219 6.54 -14.43 15.71
N SER A 220 6.47 -13.37 14.96
CA SER A 220 5.62 -12.24 15.33
C SER A 220 4.69 -11.95 14.16
N GLU A 221 3.43 -12.15 14.42
CA GLU A 221 2.37 -11.79 13.47
C GLU A 221 1.68 -10.52 13.97
N THR A 222 1.50 -9.59 13.06
CA THR A 222 0.59 -8.46 13.25
C THR A 222 -0.66 -8.76 12.47
N VAL A 223 -1.79 -8.24 12.92
CA VAL A 223 -3.05 -8.41 12.17
C VAL A 223 -2.83 -7.95 10.73
N PRO A 224 -3.03 -8.85 9.75
CA PRO A 224 -2.90 -8.49 8.35
C PRO A 224 -3.88 -7.37 7.98
N LEU A 225 -3.50 -6.46 7.07
CA LEU A 225 -4.40 -5.41 6.59
C LEU A 225 -5.70 -5.97 6.00
N GLU A 226 -5.67 -7.18 5.43
CA GLU A 226 -6.85 -7.87 4.91
C GLU A 226 -7.92 -8.09 6.00
N GLN A 227 -7.50 -8.48 7.19
CA GLN A 227 -8.43 -8.66 8.31
C GLN A 227 -8.95 -7.32 8.81
N LEU A 228 -8.09 -6.31 8.96
CA LEU A 228 -8.49 -4.96 9.34
C LEU A 228 -9.47 -4.35 8.34
N PHE A 229 -9.22 -4.55 7.04
CA PHE A 229 -10.12 -4.10 5.99
C PHE A 229 -11.50 -4.75 6.12
N SER A 230 -11.55 -6.07 6.34
CA SER A 230 -12.80 -6.80 6.58
C SER A 230 -13.57 -6.26 7.79
N GLU A 231 -12.90 -6.03 8.91
CA GLU A 231 -13.51 -5.50 10.13
C GLU A 231 -14.04 -4.08 9.95
N LEU A 232 -13.30 -3.22 9.24
CA LEU A 232 -13.70 -1.83 8.97
C LEU A 232 -14.88 -1.74 7.97
N THR A 233 -14.98 -2.70 7.04
CA THR A 233 -16.06 -2.73 6.05
C THR A 233 -17.29 -3.52 6.53
N ASP A 234 -17.13 -4.58 7.32
CA ASP A 234 -18.24 -5.35 7.89
C ASP A 234 -18.88 -4.67 9.10
N GLY A 235 -18.10 -3.91 9.90
CA GLY A 235 -18.57 -3.18 11.07
C GLY A 235 -19.53 -2.02 10.76
N GLY A 236 -19.59 -1.55 9.51
CA GLY A 236 -20.53 -0.53 9.04
C GLY A 236 -21.92 -1.04 8.71
N ARG A 237 -22.12 -2.34 8.64
CA ARG A 237 -23.43 -2.96 8.39
C ARG A 237 -24.15 -3.28 9.70
N ASP A 238 -24.41 -2.26 10.52
CA ASP A 238 -25.42 -2.39 11.56
C ASP A 238 -26.79 -2.44 10.85
N ASP A 239 -27.46 -3.60 10.93
CA ASP A 239 -28.78 -3.88 10.35
C ASP A 239 -29.83 -2.90 10.86
N GLY A 240 -29.83 -1.71 10.30
CA GLY A 240 -30.96 -0.80 10.37
C GLY A 240 -32.13 -1.41 9.58
N GLU A 241 -32.94 -2.27 10.21
CA GLU A 241 -34.25 -2.67 9.74
C GLU A 241 -34.98 -1.46 9.14
N ARG A 242 -35.08 -1.41 7.82
CA ARG A 242 -36.01 -0.51 7.15
C ARG A 242 -37.41 -1.08 7.41
N PRO A 243 -38.30 -0.34 8.07
CA PRO A 243 -39.68 -0.79 8.20
C PRO A 243 -40.29 -0.89 6.79
N SER A 244 -40.78 -2.06 6.44
CA SER A 244 -41.55 -2.31 5.25
C SER A 244 -42.81 -1.42 5.28
N GLU A 245 -42.85 -0.36 4.48
CA GLU A 245 -44.09 0.35 4.20
C GLU A 245 -45.00 -0.58 3.39
N GLU A 246 -46.02 -1.09 4.08
CA GLU A 246 -47.21 -1.71 3.49
C GLU A 246 -47.91 -0.67 2.58
N VAL A 247 -47.76 -0.84 1.28
CA VAL A 247 -48.64 -0.15 0.32
C VAL A 247 -49.99 -0.83 0.33
N THR A 248 -50.92 -0.34 1.18
CA THR A 248 -52.32 -0.65 1.10
C THR A 248 -52.96 0.14 -0.05
N GLY A 249 -53.44 -0.58 -1.04
CA GLY A 249 -54.12 -0.04 -2.21
C GLY A 249 -55.46 0.66 -1.90
N ARG A 250 -55.76 1.64 -2.71
CA ARG A 250 -57.13 1.93 -3.21
C ARG A 250 -57.02 2.67 -4.53
#